data_2117e497bc2673614f1327fb2878d60b
#
_entry.id   2117e497bc2673614f1327fb2878d60b
#
_cell.length_a   1.000
_cell.length_b   1.000
_cell.length_c   1.000
_cell.angle_alpha   90.00
_cell.angle_beta   90.00
_cell.angle_gamma   90.00
#
_symmetry.space_group_name_H-M   'P 1'
#
loop_
_entity.id
_entity.type
_entity.pdbx_description
1 polymer ?
#
loop_
_entity_poly.entity_id
_entity_poly.type
_entity_poly.pdbx_seq_one_letter_code
_entity_poly.pdbx_strand_id
1 'polypeptide(L)'
;MKFDYIKCHGSGNEFVMVDAVSNNLEGVDYAEFSRFVCNRQSSVGADGVLLLVERDGMYGMRMFNPDGSEAEMCGNGIRCVARLAAKRCGLHKFDMFSGGNIYAITREEEIYPAIPTY
;
A
#
# COMPACT_ATOMS: atom_id res chain seq x y z
N MET A 1 10.25 0.53 -17.72
CA MET A 1 8.86 0.91 -17.40
C MET A 1 8.87 2.04 -16.41
N LYS A 2 8.10 3.06 -16.68
CA LYS A 2 7.95 4.18 -15.72
C LYS A 2 6.58 4.15 -15.10
N PHE A 3 6.52 4.32 -13.78
CA PHE A 3 5.28 4.55 -13.07
C PHE A 3 5.58 5.35 -11.81
N ASP A 4 4.56 6.07 -11.36
CA ASP A 4 4.69 6.91 -10.19
C ASP A 4 4.59 6.09 -8.92
N TYR A 5 5.31 6.50 -7.90
CA TYR A 5 5.23 5.88 -6.60
C TYR A 5 5.23 6.95 -5.52
N ILE A 6 4.76 6.56 -4.34
CA ILE A 6 4.77 7.40 -3.16
C ILE A 6 5.62 6.70 -2.11
N LYS A 7 6.56 7.42 -1.53
CA LYS A 7 7.28 6.88 -0.38
C LYS A 7 6.51 7.25 0.88
N CYS A 8 6.16 6.26 1.68
CA CYS A 8 5.36 6.47 2.88
C CYS A 8 5.99 5.81 4.09
N HIS A 9 5.58 6.28 5.27
CA HIS A 9 6.10 5.80 6.54
C HIS A 9 4.94 5.34 7.41
N GLY A 10 5.13 4.21 8.07
CA GLY A 10 4.17 3.72 9.04
C GLY A 10 4.91 3.13 10.23
N SER A 11 4.85 3.79 11.39
CA SER A 11 5.41 3.30 12.66
C SER A 11 6.86 2.82 12.55
N GLY A 12 7.69 3.62 11.90
CA GLY A 12 9.12 3.32 11.76
C GLY A 12 9.50 2.53 10.52
N ASN A 13 8.55 2.06 9.74
CA ASN A 13 8.81 1.40 8.46
C ASN A 13 8.67 2.38 7.30
N GLU A 14 9.49 2.20 6.28
CA GLU A 14 9.41 2.96 5.04
C GLU A 14 8.92 2.05 3.92
N PHE A 15 7.96 2.54 3.14
CA PHE A 15 7.40 1.78 2.03
C PHE A 15 7.44 2.58 0.74
N VAL A 16 7.62 1.87 -0.35
CA VAL A 16 7.29 2.39 -1.68
C VAL A 16 5.88 1.93 -2.00
N MET A 17 4.96 2.88 -2.18
CA MET A 17 3.57 2.57 -2.45
C MET A 17 3.24 2.92 -3.90
N VAL A 18 2.62 1.98 -4.61
CA VAL A 18 2.24 2.14 -6.00
C VAL A 18 0.73 1.97 -6.13
N ASP A 19 0.12 2.91 -6.84
CA ASP A 19 -1.30 2.84 -7.16
C ASP A 19 -1.48 1.98 -8.41
N ALA A 20 -1.77 0.70 -8.19
CA ALA A 20 -1.96 -0.24 -9.30
C ALA A 20 -3.37 -0.17 -9.90
N VAL A 21 -4.25 0.65 -9.33
CA VAL A 21 -5.57 0.91 -9.89
C VAL A 21 -5.49 1.94 -11.02
N SER A 22 -4.74 3.03 -10.77
CA SER A 22 -4.60 4.10 -11.77
C SER A 22 -3.56 3.81 -12.84
N ASN A 23 -2.59 2.96 -12.54
CA ASN A 23 -1.50 2.66 -13.46
C ASN A 23 -1.70 1.28 -14.07
N ASN A 24 -1.45 1.16 -15.36
CA ASN A 24 -1.49 -0.15 -16.00
C ASN A 24 -0.17 -0.86 -15.73
N LEU A 25 -0.19 -1.76 -14.75
CA LEU A 25 0.98 -2.53 -14.34
C LEU A 25 0.88 -4.00 -14.76
N GLU A 26 0.06 -4.28 -15.75
CA GLU A 26 -0.08 -5.65 -16.27
C GLU A 26 1.28 -6.15 -16.77
N GLY A 27 1.64 -7.37 -16.37
CA GLY A 27 2.90 -7.98 -16.77
C GLY A 27 4.09 -7.60 -15.89
N VAL A 28 3.91 -6.76 -14.88
CA VAL A 28 5.01 -6.40 -13.98
C VAL A 28 5.30 -7.56 -13.02
N ASP A 29 6.56 -7.94 -12.94
CA ASP A 29 7.02 -8.88 -11.92
C ASP A 29 7.28 -8.09 -10.63
N TYR A 30 6.31 -8.11 -9.73
CA TYR A 30 6.42 -7.36 -8.48
C TYR A 30 7.49 -7.89 -7.54
N ALA A 31 7.79 -9.18 -7.61
CA ALA A 31 8.86 -9.74 -6.80
C ALA A 31 10.21 -9.17 -7.20
N GLU A 32 10.48 -9.13 -8.51
CA GLU A 32 11.70 -8.53 -9.02
C GLU A 32 11.76 -7.04 -8.78
N PHE A 33 10.63 -6.35 -9.00
CA PHE A 33 10.54 -4.92 -8.75
C PHE A 33 10.85 -4.60 -7.29
N SER A 34 10.32 -5.38 -6.35
CA SER A 34 10.55 -5.10 -4.94
C SER A 34 12.00 -5.39 -4.53
N ARG A 35 12.61 -6.43 -5.06
CA ARG A 35 14.04 -6.69 -4.80
C ARG A 35 14.90 -5.53 -5.28
N PHE A 36 14.56 -4.96 -6.42
CA PHE A 36 15.32 -3.83 -6.97
C PHE A 36 15.07 -2.54 -6.18
N VAL A 37 13.81 -2.16 -6.00
CA VAL A 37 13.48 -0.84 -5.44
C VAL A 37 13.79 -0.74 -3.95
N CYS A 38 13.71 -1.85 -3.22
CA CYS A 38 14.04 -1.86 -1.79
C CYS A 38 15.53 -1.83 -1.50
N ASN A 39 16.36 -2.07 -2.51
CA ASN A 39 17.81 -2.04 -2.32
C ASN A 39 18.29 -0.60 -2.19
N ARG A 40 18.83 -0.28 -1.01
CA ARG A 40 19.26 1.10 -0.70
C ARG A 40 20.51 1.52 -1.46
N GLN A 41 21.29 0.57 -1.95
CA GLN A 41 22.52 0.88 -2.70
C GLN A 41 22.25 1.15 -4.17
N SER A 42 21.27 0.48 -4.75
CA SER A 42 21.01 0.55 -6.20
C SER A 42 19.74 1.31 -6.56
N SER A 43 18.89 1.64 -5.59
CA SER A 43 17.62 2.30 -5.87
C SER A 43 17.13 3.13 -4.68
N VAL A 44 15.83 3.27 -4.55
CA VAL A 44 15.17 4.11 -3.55
C VAL A 44 15.47 3.64 -2.13
N GLY A 45 15.43 2.35 -1.91
CA GLY A 45 15.55 1.77 -0.58
C GLY A 45 14.26 1.85 0.21
N ALA A 46 13.78 0.71 0.69
CA ALA A 46 12.56 0.66 1.47
C ALA A 46 12.47 -0.66 2.23
N ASP A 47 11.57 -0.73 3.19
CA ASP A 47 11.31 -1.93 3.96
C ASP A 47 10.29 -2.85 3.25
N GLY A 48 9.63 -2.34 2.24
CA GLY A 48 8.70 -3.12 1.44
C GLY A 48 8.02 -2.29 0.37
N VAL A 49 7.29 -2.98 -0.50
CA VAL A 49 6.48 -2.38 -1.55
C VAL A 49 5.02 -2.66 -1.26
N LEU A 50 4.20 -1.62 -1.32
CA LEU A 50 2.77 -1.71 -1.12
C LEU A 50 2.06 -1.37 -2.43
N LEU A 51 1.05 -2.17 -2.77
CA LEU A 51 0.22 -1.91 -3.94
C LEU A 51 -1.21 -1.66 -3.52
N LEU A 52 -1.80 -0.58 -4.01
CA LEU A 52 -3.25 -0.42 -3.98
C LEU A 52 -3.80 -1.15 -5.18
N VAL A 53 -4.67 -2.13 -4.94
CA VAL A 53 -5.31 -2.93 -5.98
C VAL A 53 -6.83 -2.87 -5.82
N GLU A 54 -7.54 -3.32 -6.84
CA GLU A 54 -9.00 -3.39 -6.81
C GLU A 54 -9.45 -4.71 -7.40
N ARG A 55 -10.46 -5.31 -6.76
CA ARG A 55 -11.07 -6.55 -7.23
C ARG A 55 -12.55 -6.51 -6.92
N ASP A 56 -13.40 -6.66 -7.94
CA ASP A 56 -14.85 -6.72 -7.79
C ASP A 56 -15.42 -5.51 -7.01
N GLY A 57 -14.88 -4.32 -7.28
CA GLY A 57 -15.34 -3.10 -6.65
C GLY A 57 -14.80 -2.84 -5.25
N MET A 58 -13.93 -3.70 -4.75
CA MET A 58 -13.32 -3.54 -3.43
C MET A 58 -11.83 -3.22 -3.58
N TYR A 59 -11.37 -2.21 -2.87
CA TYR A 59 -9.93 -1.92 -2.80
C TYR A 59 -9.23 -2.96 -1.94
N GLY A 60 -7.98 -3.18 -2.23
CA GLY A 60 -7.16 -4.10 -1.47
C GLY A 60 -5.71 -3.68 -1.45
N MET A 61 -4.93 -4.40 -0.67
CA MET A 61 -3.50 -4.21 -0.56
C MET A 61 -2.76 -5.50 -0.91
N ARG A 62 -1.69 -5.35 -1.68
CA ARG A 62 -0.66 -6.38 -1.78
C ARG A 62 0.62 -5.79 -1.22
N MET A 63 1.40 -6.63 -0.55
CA MET A 63 2.68 -6.21 0.00
C MET A 63 3.77 -7.19 -0.39
N PHE A 64 4.92 -6.63 -0.80
CA PHE A 64 6.09 -7.43 -1.12
C PHE A 64 7.26 -7.01 -0.22
N ASN A 65 7.94 -8.01 0.30
CA ASN A 65 9.12 -7.81 1.12
C ASN A 65 10.33 -7.48 0.26
N PRO A 66 11.42 -6.96 0.85
CA PRO A 66 12.63 -6.64 0.08
C PRO A 66 13.24 -7.83 -0.65
N ASP A 67 13.00 -9.05 -0.19
CA ASP A 67 13.49 -10.26 -0.84
C ASP A 67 12.60 -10.73 -2.01
N GLY A 68 11.50 -10.02 -2.26
CA GLY A 68 10.57 -10.34 -3.33
C GLY A 68 9.41 -11.23 -2.93
N SER A 69 9.39 -11.74 -1.70
CA SER A 69 8.27 -12.55 -1.24
C SER A 69 7.05 -11.68 -0.96
N GLU A 70 5.86 -12.23 -1.20
CA GLU A 70 4.62 -11.52 -0.91
C GLU A 70 4.17 -11.82 0.51
N ALA A 71 3.86 -10.77 1.28
CA ALA A 71 3.34 -10.89 2.63
C ALA A 71 1.82 -10.90 2.60
N GLU A 72 1.21 -11.65 3.53
CA GLU A 72 -0.25 -11.71 3.60
C GLU A 72 -0.87 -10.47 4.21
N MET A 73 -0.21 -9.88 5.20
CA MET A 73 -0.73 -8.72 5.90
C MET A 73 0.41 -7.93 6.55
N CYS A 74 0.26 -6.60 6.54
CA CYS A 74 1.13 -5.69 7.26
C CYS A 74 0.28 -4.57 7.83
N GLY A 75 0.15 -4.52 9.16
CA GLY A 75 -0.68 -3.51 9.82
C GLY A 75 -0.26 -2.08 9.52
N ASN A 76 1.05 -1.82 9.48
CA ASN A 76 1.56 -0.49 9.13
C ASN A 76 1.31 -0.18 7.65
N GLY A 77 1.48 -1.18 6.80
CA GLY A 77 1.27 -1.01 5.37
C GLY A 77 -0.17 -0.74 5.00
N ILE A 78 -1.13 -1.46 5.61
CA ILE A 78 -2.53 -1.27 5.26
C ILE A 78 -3.02 0.13 5.63
N ARG A 79 -2.46 0.73 6.66
CA ARG A 79 -2.78 2.12 7.01
C ARG A 79 -2.36 3.08 5.91
N CYS A 80 -1.19 2.88 5.33
CA CYS A 80 -0.70 3.70 4.22
C CYS A 80 -1.59 3.55 2.99
N VAL A 81 -1.91 2.32 2.62
CA VAL A 81 -2.73 2.05 1.43
C VAL A 81 -4.17 2.53 1.65
N ALA A 82 -4.68 2.40 2.87
CA ALA A 82 -6.02 2.86 3.19
C ALA A 82 -6.17 4.37 3.01
N ARG A 83 -5.14 5.15 3.30
CA ARG A 83 -5.18 6.60 3.05
C ARG A 83 -5.38 6.91 1.57
N LEU A 84 -4.68 6.19 0.72
CA LEU A 84 -4.82 6.38 -0.73
C LEU A 84 -6.21 5.95 -1.18
N ALA A 85 -6.69 4.81 -0.71
CA ALA A 85 -8.02 4.32 -1.04
C ALA A 85 -9.11 5.30 -0.58
N ALA A 86 -8.98 5.86 0.63
CA ALA A 86 -9.93 6.83 1.16
C ALA A 86 -10.01 8.09 0.30
N LYS A 87 -8.87 8.56 -0.20
CA LYS A 87 -8.85 9.71 -1.11
C LYS A 87 -9.60 9.43 -2.40
N ARG A 88 -9.53 8.19 -2.89
CA ARG A 88 -10.19 7.80 -4.13
C ARG A 88 -11.69 7.64 -3.96
N CYS A 89 -12.13 6.97 -2.90
CA CYS A 89 -13.55 6.68 -2.71
C CYS A 89 -14.30 7.75 -1.92
N GLY A 90 -13.61 8.61 -1.19
CA GLY A 90 -14.22 9.64 -0.39
C GLY A 90 -15.00 9.13 0.83
N LEU A 91 -14.82 7.87 1.19
CA LEU A 91 -15.56 7.27 2.29
C LEU A 91 -14.76 7.27 3.58
N HIS A 92 -15.46 7.36 4.70
CA HIS A 92 -14.85 7.28 6.03
C HIS A 92 -14.81 5.85 6.56
N LYS A 93 -15.65 4.98 6.01
CA LYS A 93 -15.70 3.56 6.37
C LYS A 93 -15.82 2.75 5.09
N PHE A 94 -14.96 1.78 4.95
CA PHE A 94 -14.98 0.87 3.80
C PHE A 94 -14.19 -0.38 4.15
N ASP A 95 -14.36 -1.40 3.34
CA ASP A 95 -13.62 -2.64 3.52
C ASP A 95 -12.47 -2.71 2.52
N MET A 96 -11.37 -3.33 2.96
CA MET A 96 -10.23 -3.65 2.09
C MET A 96 -9.85 -5.10 2.25
N PHE A 97 -9.48 -5.75 1.16
CA PHE A 97 -8.92 -7.09 1.24
C PHE A 97 -7.40 -7.03 1.31
N SER A 98 -6.82 -8.03 1.97
CA SER A 98 -5.38 -8.28 1.97
C SER A 98 -5.15 -9.76 2.26
N GLY A 99 -4.37 -10.41 1.42
CA GLY A 99 -4.28 -11.86 1.48
C GLY A 99 -5.66 -12.48 1.25
N GLY A 100 -6.05 -13.41 2.08
CA GLY A 100 -7.37 -14.03 2.00
C GLY A 100 -8.42 -13.42 2.92
N ASN A 101 -8.16 -12.25 3.51
CA ASN A 101 -9.02 -11.66 4.54
C ASN A 101 -9.53 -10.30 4.12
N ILE A 102 -10.62 -9.88 4.78
CA ILE A 102 -11.22 -8.57 4.58
C ILE A 102 -11.13 -7.81 5.90
N TYR A 103 -10.69 -6.56 5.82
CA TYR A 103 -10.48 -5.70 6.97
C TYR A 103 -11.38 -4.48 6.88
N ALA A 104 -12.03 -4.14 7.99
CA ALA A 104 -12.82 -2.92 8.07
C ALA A 104 -11.90 -1.73 8.32
N ILE A 105 -12.00 -0.74 7.47
CA ILE A 105 -11.21 0.48 7.56
C ILE A 105 -12.11 1.61 8.04
N THR A 106 -11.64 2.32 9.06
CA THR A 106 -12.38 3.46 9.60
C THR A 106 -11.45 4.66 9.70
N ARG A 107 -11.90 5.78 9.16
CA ARG A 107 -11.25 7.06 9.34
C ARG A 107 -11.94 7.81 10.46
N GLU A 108 -11.18 8.17 11.50
CA GLU A 108 -11.69 9.06 12.52
C GLU A 108 -11.59 10.49 12.05
N GLU A 109 -12.66 11.25 12.28
CA GLU A 109 -12.63 12.68 12.00
C GLU A 109 -11.78 13.37 13.06
N GLU A 110 -10.94 14.28 12.59
CA GLU A 110 -10.15 15.10 13.48
C GLU A 110 -11.02 16.16 14.10
N ILE A 111 -11.16 16.09 15.43
CA ILE A 111 -11.84 17.15 16.17
C ILE A 111 -10.77 18.00 16.86
N TYR A 112 -9.73 17.38 17.40
CA TYR A 112 -8.71 18.06 18.15
C TYR A 112 -7.49 17.29 18.34
N PRO A 113 -6.44 17.89 17.98
CA PRO A 113 -5.71 17.59 16.75
C PRO A 113 -5.56 16.09 16.64
N ALA A 114 -6.62 15.41 16.31
CA ALA A 114 -6.62 13.97 16.24
C ALA A 114 -5.72 13.52 15.08
N ILE A 115 -4.98 12.46 15.32
CA ILE A 115 -4.17 11.85 14.28
C ILE A 115 -5.05 10.85 13.53
N PRO A 116 -5.09 10.88 12.19
CA PRO A 116 -5.87 9.91 11.41
C PRO A 116 -5.46 8.48 11.76
N THR A 117 -6.44 7.59 11.87
CA THR A 117 -6.23 6.22 12.31
C THR A 117 -5.87 5.25 11.17
N TYR A 118 -5.93 5.70 9.95
CA TYR A 118 -5.57 4.84 8.83
C TYR A 118 -4.35 5.34 8.07
#